data_0d7a748ae0b0aaeb4323be2476e29406
#
_entry.id   0d7a748ae0b0aaeb4323be2476e29406
#
_cell.length_a   1.000
_cell.length_b   1.000
_cell.length_c   1.000
_cell.angle_alpha   90.00
_cell.angle_beta   90.00
_cell.angle_gamma   90.00
#
_symmetry.space_group_name_H-M   'P 1'
#
loop_
_entity.id
_entity.type
_entity.pdbx_description
1 polymer ?
#
loop_
_entity_poly.entity_id
_entity_poly.type
_entity_poly.pdbx_seq_one_letter_code
_entity_poly.pdbx_strand_id
1 'polypeptide(L)'
;MGNTKIVNETGGPTEKERVRIKVACAYGSDIDHVKQVLLEIGTGHEGVCSDPEPRVRFRTFGASGLELQLLCWVEEPILRGRVTDALNTEVYRRFNEEGIEIPYMKQDVYVKEMPH
;
A
#
# COMPACT_ATOMS: atom_id res chain seq x y z
N MET A 1 -21.13 13.14 26.37
CA MET A 1 -20.62 12.85 26.06
C MET A 1 -20.16 12.57 25.68
N GLY A 2 -20.10 12.66 25.55
CA GLY A 2 -19.49 12.47 25.05
C GLY A 2 -18.98 12.05 24.85
N ASN A 3 -18.98 12.28 24.93
CA ASN A 3 -18.17 11.97 24.79
C ASN A 3 -17.78 11.41 24.28
N THR A 4 -18.15 11.56 24.27
CA THR A 4 -17.50 11.06 23.89
C THR A 4 -17.10 10.84 23.12
N LYS A 5 -17.24 11.27 22.78
CA LYS A 5 -16.61 11.16 22.11
C LYS A 5 -15.68 11.17 21.94
N ILE A 6 -15.66 11.63 22.10
CA ILE A 6 -14.54 11.66 22.06
C ILE A 6 -13.68 10.93 21.97
N VAL A 7 -13.98 10.65 22.11
CA VAL A 7 -13.21 9.94 22.07
C VAL A 7 -12.53 9.59 21.42
N ASN A 8 -12.65 9.92 20.91
CA ASN A 8 -11.88 9.58 20.35
C ASN A 8 -10.99 9.91 20.18
N GLU A 9 -11.31 10.56 20.14
CA GLU A 9 -10.40 11.01 20.04
C GLU A 9 -9.25 10.82 20.50
N THR A 10 -9.43 10.97 21.16
CA THR A 10 -8.30 10.52 21.50
C THR A 10 -7.93 9.57 20.66
N GLY A 11 -8.66 9.25 20.06
CA GLY A 11 -8.35 8.20 19.23
C GLY A 11 -7.44 8.62 18.18
N GLY A 12 -6.90 7.74 17.53
CA GLY A 12 -6.01 8.05 16.46
C GLY A 12 -6.74 8.58 15.25
N PRO A 13 -6.02 8.71 14.16
CA PRO A 13 -6.60 9.20 12.92
C PRO A 13 -7.74 8.34 12.44
N THR A 14 -8.69 8.96 11.77
CA THR A 14 -9.84 8.27 11.21
C THR A 14 -9.46 7.63 9.89
N GLU A 15 -10.41 6.90 9.30
CA GLU A 15 -10.20 6.35 7.98
C GLU A 15 -10.03 7.42 6.92
N LYS A 16 -10.56 8.61 7.18
CA LYS A 16 -10.42 9.71 6.22
C LYS A 16 -8.97 10.10 6.03
N GLU A 17 -8.15 9.86 7.02
CA GLU A 17 -6.73 10.22 6.97
C GLU A 17 -5.85 9.04 6.61
N ARG A 18 -6.42 7.88 6.42
CA ARG A 18 -5.65 6.68 6.12
C ARG A 18 -5.44 6.53 4.63
N VAL A 19 -4.22 6.20 4.26
CA VAL A 19 -3.85 5.89 2.89
C VAL A 19 -3.55 4.40 2.83
N ARG A 20 -4.17 3.73 1.89
CA ARG A 20 -3.97 2.29 1.69
C ARG A 20 -3.43 2.05 0.29
N ILE A 21 -2.21 1.54 0.23
CA ILE A 21 -1.57 1.25 -1.05
C ILE A 21 -1.60 -0.26 -1.22
N LYS A 22 -2.34 -0.71 -2.21
CA LYS A 22 -2.45 -2.14 -2.52
C LYS A 22 -1.40 -2.50 -3.55
N VAL A 23 -0.61 -3.51 -3.24
CA VAL A 23 0.44 -3.94 -4.15
C VAL A 23 0.40 -5.44 -4.31
N ALA A 24 0.99 -5.93 -5.39
CA ALA A 24 1.14 -7.36 -5.60
C ALA A 24 2.56 -7.62 -6.07
N CYS A 25 3.11 -8.76 -5.67
CA CYS A 25 4.39 -9.22 -6.18
C CYS A 25 4.24 -10.66 -6.62
N ALA A 26 5.14 -11.10 -7.50
CA ALA A 26 5.04 -12.43 -8.07
C ALA A 26 5.29 -13.50 -7.02
N TYR A 27 4.69 -14.68 -7.23
CA TYR A 27 5.00 -15.83 -6.39
C TYR A 27 6.48 -16.13 -6.50
N GLY A 28 7.07 -16.50 -5.38
CA GLY A 28 8.51 -16.72 -5.34
C GLY A 28 9.28 -15.52 -4.82
N SER A 29 8.62 -14.38 -4.68
CA SER A 29 9.26 -13.20 -4.11
C SER A 29 9.58 -13.41 -2.65
N ASP A 30 10.64 -12.74 -2.18
CA ASP A 30 10.99 -12.77 -0.77
C ASP A 30 10.08 -11.79 -0.04
N ILE A 31 9.10 -12.32 0.67
CA ILE A 31 8.08 -11.50 1.33
C ILE A 31 8.70 -10.54 2.34
N ASP A 32 9.70 -10.99 3.08
CA ASP A 32 10.31 -10.11 4.08
C ASP A 32 10.99 -8.93 3.40
N HIS A 33 11.63 -9.18 2.27
CA HIS A 33 12.26 -8.11 1.52
C HIS A 33 11.21 -7.13 0.98
N VAL A 34 10.11 -7.66 0.45
CA VAL A 34 9.04 -6.80 -0.07
C VAL A 34 8.46 -5.94 1.04
N LYS A 35 8.21 -6.54 2.21
CA LYS A 35 7.69 -5.78 3.34
C LYS A 35 8.65 -4.68 3.75
N GLN A 36 9.95 -4.98 3.76
CA GLN A 36 10.95 -4.00 4.14
C GLN A 36 10.95 -2.81 3.19
N VAL A 37 10.90 -3.09 1.88
CA VAL A 37 10.88 -2.03 0.88
C VAL A 37 9.64 -1.17 1.05
N LEU A 38 8.47 -1.79 1.23
CA LEU A 38 7.24 -1.03 1.41
C LEU A 38 7.29 -0.17 2.65
N LEU A 39 7.82 -0.71 3.73
CA LEU A 39 7.91 0.06 4.97
C LEU A 39 8.83 1.26 4.81
N GLU A 40 9.94 1.07 4.11
CA GLU A 40 10.85 2.17 3.84
C GLU A 40 10.19 3.26 3.02
N ILE A 41 9.37 2.87 2.05
CA ILE A 41 8.66 3.82 1.22
C ILE A 41 7.72 4.65 2.08
N GLY A 42 6.94 3.99 2.94
CA GLY A 42 5.99 4.68 3.78
C GLY A 42 6.66 5.60 4.81
N THR A 43 7.70 5.11 5.46
CA THR A 43 8.35 5.91 6.48
C THR A 43 9.20 7.02 5.89
N GLY A 44 9.60 6.90 4.64
CA GLY A 44 10.46 7.89 4.03
C GLY A 44 9.75 9.05 3.38
N HIS A 45 8.42 9.01 3.29
CA HIS A 45 7.68 10.08 2.61
C HIS A 45 7.30 11.15 3.61
N GLU A 46 7.67 12.39 3.31
CA GLU A 46 7.46 13.49 4.26
C GLU A 46 5.98 13.79 4.50
N GLY A 47 5.11 13.44 3.57
CA GLY A 47 3.67 13.66 3.73
C GLY A 47 2.98 12.63 4.59
N VAL A 48 3.69 11.59 5.03
CA VAL A 48 3.13 10.53 5.84
C VAL A 48 3.46 10.81 7.31
N CYS A 49 2.44 10.65 8.17
CA CYS A 49 2.64 10.84 9.59
C CYS A 49 3.59 9.80 10.17
N SER A 50 4.37 10.19 11.16
CA SER A 50 5.19 9.23 11.87
C SER A 50 4.41 8.54 12.99
N ASP A 51 3.27 9.09 13.37
CA ASP A 51 2.42 8.51 14.41
C ASP A 51 0.96 8.71 14.02
N PRO A 52 0.24 7.63 13.73
CA PRO A 52 0.70 6.24 13.77
C PRO A 52 1.68 5.95 12.65
N GLU A 53 2.64 5.09 12.96
CA GLU A 53 3.65 4.77 11.98
C GLU A 53 3.08 3.88 10.87
N PRO A 54 3.67 3.93 9.69
CA PRO A 54 3.23 3.09 8.59
C PRO A 54 3.33 1.61 8.93
N ARG A 55 2.45 0.82 8.32
CA ARG A 55 2.40 -0.62 8.53
C ARG A 55 2.28 -1.33 7.20
N VAL A 56 2.81 -2.52 7.14
CA VAL A 56 2.71 -3.36 5.96
C VAL A 56 2.03 -4.67 6.35
N ARG A 57 1.06 -5.08 5.54
CA ARG A 57 0.33 -6.32 5.78
C ARG A 57 0.37 -7.20 4.54
N PHE A 58 0.68 -8.47 4.74
CA PHE A 58 0.55 -9.46 3.70
C PHE A 58 -0.86 -10.00 3.81
N ARG A 59 -1.70 -9.67 2.84
CA ARG A 59 -3.13 -9.90 2.97
C ARG A 59 -3.59 -11.25 2.48
N THR A 60 -3.12 -11.69 1.33
CA THR A 60 -3.64 -12.93 0.80
C THR A 60 -2.78 -13.44 -0.36
N PHE A 61 -2.96 -14.72 -0.64
CA PHE A 61 -2.38 -15.35 -1.83
C PHE A 61 -3.38 -15.14 -2.96
N GLY A 62 -3.10 -14.18 -3.83
CA GLY A 62 -4.02 -13.86 -4.90
C GLY A 62 -3.85 -14.73 -6.12
N ALA A 63 -4.77 -14.57 -7.06
CA ALA A 63 -4.75 -15.39 -8.28
C ALA A 63 -3.52 -15.13 -9.12
N SER A 64 -3.06 -13.89 -9.15
CA SER A 64 -1.92 -13.52 -9.99
C SER A 64 -0.64 -13.34 -9.20
N GLY A 65 -0.74 -13.12 -7.90
CA GLY A 65 0.44 -12.86 -7.09
C GLY A 65 0.11 -12.72 -5.64
N LEU A 66 1.15 -12.44 -4.86
CA LEU A 66 1.01 -12.23 -3.42
C LEU A 66 0.54 -10.80 -3.20
N GLU A 67 -0.51 -10.62 -2.40
CA GLU A 67 -1.13 -9.31 -2.21
C GLU A 67 -0.78 -8.73 -0.86
N LEU A 68 -0.23 -7.52 -0.87
CA LEU A 68 0.16 -6.82 0.33
C LEU A 68 -0.47 -5.44 0.33
N GLN A 69 -0.46 -4.81 1.49
CA GLN A 69 -0.92 -3.44 1.64
C GLN A 69 0.05 -2.66 2.49
N LEU A 70 0.30 -1.44 2.06
CA LEU A 70 1.02 -0.47 2.86
C LEU A 70 -0.01 0.50 3.41
N LEU A 71 -0.08 0.61 4.73
CA LEU A 71 -1.02 1.48 5.40
C LEU A 71 -0.28 2.64 6.02
N CYS A 72 -0.72 3.85 5.68
CA CYS A 72 -0.11 5.07 6.21
C CYS A 72 -1.21 6.04 6.57
N TRP A 73 -0.84 7.10 7.26
CA TRP A 73 -1.78 8.15 7.64
C TRP A 73 -1.21 9.49 7.24
N VAL A 74 -2.11 10.40 6.86
CA VAL A 74 -1.73 11.77 6.54
C VAL A 74 -2.43 12.68 7.53
N GLU A 75 -1.94 13.93 7.66
CA GLU A 75 -2.49 14.83 8.66
C GLU A 75 -3.88 15.32 8.28
N GLU A 76 -4.16 15.47 7.00
CA GLU A 76 -5.44 15.99 6.55
C GLU A 76 -5.96 15.15 5.40
N PRO A 77 -7.26 14.89 5.38
CA PRO A 77 -7.84 14.05 4.32
C PRO A 77 -7.55 14.55 2.90
N ILE A 78 -7.43 15.86 2.74
CA ILE A 78 -7.20 16.42 1.42
C ILE A 78 -5.87 15.97 0.84
N LEU A 79 -4.94 15.53 1.68
CA LEU A 79 -3.63 15.09 1.23
C LEU A 79 -3.62 13.66 0.70
N ARG A 80 -4.70 12.91 0.92
CA ARG A 80 -4.71 11.49 0.59
C ARG A 80 -4.42 11.22 -0.89
N GLY A 81 -5.05 11.97 -1.78
CA GLY A 81 -4.85 11.73 -3.20
C GLY A 81 -3.42 11.95 -3.63
N ARG A 82 -2.85 13.06 -3.19
CA ARG A 82 -1.47 13.40 -3.54
C ARG A 82 -0.48 12.38 -2.99
N VAL A 83 -0.67 12.00 -1.74
CA VAL A 83 0.24 11.05 -1.11
C VAL A 83 0.07 9.67 -1.74
N THR A 84 -1.17 9.28 -2.05
CA THR A 84 -1.42 8.01 -2.72
C THR A 84 -0.66 7.94 -4.04
N ASP A 85 -0.74 9.01 -4.83
CA ASP A 85 -0.04 9.06 -6.11
C ASP A 85 1.47 8.92 -5.91
N ALA A 86 2.01 9.67 -4.98
CA ALA A 86 3.45 9.66 -4.73
C ALA A 86 3.93 8.28 -4.26
N LEU A 87 3.16 7.66 -3.37
CA LEU A 87 3.55 6.35 -2.84
C LEU A 87 3.44 5.27 -3.90
N ASN A 88 2.39 5.31 -4.73
CA ASN A 88 2.27 4.35 -5.81
C ASN A 88 3.45 4.47 -6.78
N THR A 89 3.82 5.69 -7.11
CA THR A 89 4.95 5.94 -8.01
C THR A 89 6.24 5.39 -7.41
N GLU A 90 6.44 5.64 -6.12
CA GLU A 90 7.65 5.19 -5.45
C GLU A 90 7.70 3.67 -5.34
N VAL A 91 6.54 3.04 -5.11
CA VAL A 91 6.47 1.58 -5.07
C VAL A 91 6.92 1.00 -6.40
N TYR A 92 6.39 1.54 -7.49
CA TYR A 92 6.74 1.05 -8.82
C TYR A 92 8.24 1.19 -9.07
N ARG A 93 8.78 2.37 -8.75
CA ARG A 93 10.19 2.63 -8.95
C ARG A 93 11.08 1.72 -8.12
N ARG A 94 10.75 1.60 -6.82
CA ARG A 94 11.55 0.78 -5.92
C ARG A 94 11.47 -0.70 -6.25
N PHE A 95 10.29 -1.17 -6.64
CA PHE A 95 10.16 -2.57 -7.02
C PHE A 95 11.06 -2.89 -8.20
N ASN A 96 11.11 -1.97 -9.17
CA ASN A 96 11.99 -2.19 -10.31
C ASN A 96 13.46 -2.17 -9.89
N GLU A 97 13.84 -1.25 -9.03
CA GLU A 97 15.21 -1.16 -8.55
C GLU A 97 15.63 -2.38 -7.75
N GLU A 98 14.70 -2.90 -6.96
CA GLU A 98 15.00 -4.01 -6.06
C GLU A 98 14.84 -5.37 -6.73
N GLY A 99 14.41 -5.39 -7.97
CA GLY A 99 14.20 -6.65 -8.65
C GLY A 99 12.97 -7.40 -8.19
N ILE A 100 12.01 -6.71 -7.60
CA ILE A 100 10.77 -7.34 -7.16
C ILE A 100 9.83 -7.36 -8.35
N GLU A 101 9.43 -8.55 -8.75
CA GLU A 101 8.58 -8.72 -9.93
C GLU A 101 7.13 -8.41 -9.62
N ILE A 102 6.50 -7.60 -10.46
CA ILE A 102 5.08 -7.27 -10.35
C ILE A 102 4.35 -8.19 -11.31
N PRO A 103 3.37 -8.97 -10.81
CA PRO A 103 2.73 -9.96 -11.67
C PRO A 103 1.79 -9.30 -12.67
N TYR A 104 1.63 -9.96 -13.80
CA TYR A 104 0.65 -9.53 -14.78
C TYR A 104 -0.71 -10.12 -14.40
N MET A 105 -1.76 -9.45 -14.81
CA MET A 105 -3.10 -9.95 -14.57
C MET A 105 -3.38 -11.08 -15.56
N LYS A 106 -3.74 -12.22 -15.02
CA LYS A 106 -3.90 -13.41 -15.84
C LYS A 106 -5.02 -13.29 -16.85
N GLN A 107 -6.11 -12.70 -16.46
CA GLN A 107 -7.25 -12.61 -17.35
C GLN A 107 -6.95 -11.82 -18.61
N ASP A 108 -5.94 -10.96 -18.56
CA ASP A 108 -5.59 -10.20 -19.74
C ASP A 108 -5.02 -11.07 -20.83
N VAL A 109 -4.46 -12.19 -20.44
CA VAL A 109 -3.78 -13.05 -21.37
C VAL A 109 -4.75 -13.81 -22.25
N TYR A 110 -5.83 -14.30 -21.68
CA TYR A 110 -6.68 -15.18 -22.45
C TYR A 110 -7.77 -14.45 -23.18
N VAL A 111 -7.92 -13.24 -22.89
CA VAL A 111 -8.90 -12.51 -23.64
C VAL A 111 -8.60 -12.53 -25.10
N LYS A 112 -7.61 -12.77 -25.33
CA LYS A 112 -7.24 -12.83 -26.58
C LYS A 112 -7.24 -13.94 -27.18
N GLU A 113 -7.43 -14.59 -26.79
CA GLU A 113 -7.48 -15.50 -27.24
C GLU A 113 -8.28 -15.74 -27.96
N MET A 114 -8.48 -15.07 -28.02
CA MET A 114 -9.13 -15.29 -28.57
C MET A 114 -9.27 -15.14 -29.44
N PRO A 115 -9.15 -14.98 -29.73
CA PRO A 115 -9.27 -14.80 -30.53
C PRO A 115 -9.14 -14.94 -31.18
N HIS A 116 -9.13 -14.79 -31.28
CA HIS A 116 -9.03 -14.85 -31.80
C HIS A 116 -9.10 -14.88 -32.31
#